data_7d3c79b63dc00de707d707e1de351324
#
_entry.id   7d3c79b63dc00de707d707e1de351324
#
_cell.length_a   1.000
_cell.length_b   1.000
_cell.length_c   1.000
_cell.angle_alpha   90.00
_cell.angle_beta   90.00
_cell.angle_gamma   90.00
#
_symmetry.space_group_name_H-M   'P 1'
#
loop_
_entity.id
_entity.type
_entity.pdbx_description
1 polymer ?
#
loop_
_entity_poly.entity_id
_entity_poly.type
_entity_poly.pdbx_seq_one_letter_code
_entity_poly.pdbx_strand_id
1 'polypeptide(L)'
;MANFTGAIHRGGVGLWAWSPTQRVAQLDSLCREFWGVSGAVVDIDVLFARVNAADRSAMVKEWAASERDPHPYSFDFRIGEGADARWISARGVGGDAGRVGEWVQAIFLDITDRKRAEEAERLLTAELAHRVSNMFTVARALTSIVARDATSAALFAEDLSRRFGVLHEATVLATRAQQGESGNVSMGILAERILAPYRHGNNIEIDIDDAVVATQGKVNDYAMIFHELATNSAKYGALSGGGTLKVQGQMAADGMHVTWRERSAPSEVPKADGTGFGSRLLKQTIERSLGGRFERAIDGKGLCFAMVIPQT
;
A
#
# COMPACT_ATOMS: atom_id res chain seq x y z
N MET A 1 46.63 -22.09 3.58
CA MET A 1 46.06 -20.73 3.49
C MET A 1 44.97 -20.59 2.38
N ALA A 2 45.10 -21.23 1.21
CA ALA A 2 44.14 -21.09 0.11
C ALA A 2 42.65 -21.47 0.45
N ASN A 3 42.45 -22.42 1.38
CA ASN A 3 41.07 -22.86 1.73
C ASN A 3 40.27 -21.85 2.59
N PHE A 4 40.93 -21.04 3.42
CA PHE A 4 40.22 -20.07 4.27
C PHE A 4 39.75 -18.85 3.48
N THR A 5 40.58 -18.33 2.58
CA THR A 5 40.20 -17.19 1.72
C THR A 5 38.99 -17.54 0.84
N GLY A 6 38.95 -18.76 0.29
CA GLY A 6 37.80 -19.22 -0.48
C GLY A 6 36.52 -19.39 0.35
N ALA A 7 36.61 -19.75 1.62
CA ALA A 7 35.44 -19.82 2.51
C ALA A 7 34.94 -18.41 2.89
N ILE A 8 35.84 -17.47 3.16
CA ILE A 8 35.52 -16.07 3.46
C ILE A 8 34.83 -15.41 2.26
N HIS A 9 35.36 -15.60 1.05
CA HIS A 9 34.75 -15.06 -0.18
C HIS A 9 33.34 -15.64 -0.43
N ARG A 10 33.13 -16.95 -0.22
CA ARG A 10 31.79 -17.56 -0.33
C ARG A 10 30.82 -17.03 0.71
N GLY A 11 31.33 -16.53 1.85
CA GLY A 11 30.56 -15.83 2.87
C GLY A 11 30.26 -14.36 2.55
N GLY A 12 30.65 -13.87 1.35
CA GLY A 12 30.41 -12.48 0.96
C GLY A 12 31.32 -11.46 1.65
N VAL A 13 32.47 -11.91 2.18
CA VAL A 13 33.39 -11.06 2.92
C VAL A 13 34.62 -10.76 2.06
N GLY A 14 34.81 -9.49 1.72
CA GLY A 14 35.99 -8.98 1.03
C GLY A 14 37.05 -8.52 2.03
N LEU A 15 38.31 -8.85 1.73
CA LEU A 15 39.45 -8.45 2.54
C LEU A 15 40.15 -7.27 1.88
N TRP A 16 40.47 -6.28 2.68
CA TRP A 16 41.21 -5.14 2.20
C TRP A 16 42.18 -4.63 3.28
N ALA A 17 43.25 -3.99 2.82
CA ALA A 17 44.21 -3.31 3.66
C ALA A 17 44.54 -1.97 3.02
N TRP A 18 44.81 -0.94 3.80
CA TRP A 18 45.20 0.35 3.29
C TRP A 18 46.41 0.91 4.05
N SER A 19 47.26 1.66 3.32
CA SER A 19 48.43 2.33 3.89
C SER A 19 48.14 3.83 4.02
N PRO A 20 48.10 4.37 5.25
CA PRO A 20 47.91 5.81 5.47
C PRO A 20 49.08 6.63 4.88
N THR A 21 50.29 6.06 4.91
CA THR A 21 51.52 6.72 4.46
C THR A 21 51.59 6.83 2.94
N GLN A 22 51.19 5.76 2.23
CA GLN A 22 51.25 5.70 0.77
C GLN A 22 49.93 6.11 0.11
N ARG A 23 48.83 6.25 0.86
CA ARG A 23 47.46 6.55 0.40
C ARG A 23 46.93 5.55 -0.64
N VAL A 24 47.31 4.28 -0.51
CA VAL A 24 46.83 3.20 -1.38
C VAL A 24 46.15 2.12 -0.58
N ALA A 25 45.18 1.47 -1.21
CA ALA A 25 44.48 0.30 -0.69
C ALA A 25 44.85 -0.95 -1.49
N GLN A 26 45.06 -2.06 -0.81
CA GLN A 26 45.14 -3.41 -1.38
C GLN A 26 43.77 -4.08 -1.24
N LEU A 27 43.27 -4.59 -2.34
CA LEU A 27 41.92 -5.17 -2.44
C LEU A 27 42.05 -6.63 -2.90
N ASP A 28 41.39 -7.53 -2.21
CA ASP A 28 41.18 -8.88 -2.74
C ASP A 28 40.25 -8.91 -3.96
N SER A 29 39.99 -10.07 -4.55
CA SER A 29 39.15 -10.18 -5.74
C SER A 29 37.72 -9.73 -5.50
N LEU A 30 37.16 -10.01 -4.32
CA LEU A 30 35.78 -9.67 -3.96
C LEU A 30 35.64 -8.16 -3.69
N CYS A 31 36.61 -7.56 -2.98
CA CYS A 31 36.61 -6.10 -2.80
C CYS A 31 36.71 -5.37 -4.14
N ARG A 32 37.52 -5.87 -5.09
CA ARG A 32 37.61 -5.27 -6.42
C ARG A 32 36.28 -5.33 -7.16
N GLU A 33 35.54 -6.42 -7.01
CA GLU A 33 34.19 -6.54 -7.56
C GLU A 33 33.24 -5.53 -6.91
N PHE A 34 33.25 -5.41 -5.58
CA PHE A 34 32.41 -4.43 -4.87
C PHE A 34 32.66 -2.99 -5.35
N TRP A 35 33.92 -2.63 -5.50
CA TRP A 35 34.31 -1.30 -5.93
C TRP A 35 34.33 -1.09 -7.45
N GLY A 36 34.15 -2.13 -8.24
CA GLY A 36 34.18 -2.07 -9.70
C GLY A 36 35.56 -1.62 -10.23
N VAL A 37 36.66 -2.05 -9.58
CA VAL A 37 38.02 -1.72 -9.96
C VAL A 37 38.78 -2.96 -10.39
N SER A 38 39.76 -2.82 -11.33
CA SER A 38 40.53 -3.94 -11.84
C SER A 38 41.89 -4.13 -11.09
N GLY A 39 42.43 -3.06 -10.55
CA GLY A 39 43.73 -3.08 -9.84
C GLY A 39 43.63 -3.70 -8.46
N ALA A 40 44.63 -4.53 -8.08
CA ALA A 40 44.74 -5.04 -6.71
C ALA A 40 45.25 -3.98 -5.72
N VAL A 41 45.96 -2.96 -6.21
CA VAL A 41 46.40 -1.78 -5.47
C VAL A 41 45.79 -0.56 -6.14
N VAL A 42 45.07 0.25 -5.37
CA VAL A 42 44.29 1.38 -5.87
C VAL A 42 44.50 2.57 -4.95
N ASP A 43 44.58 3.76 -5.52
CA ASP A 43 44.61 5.01 -4.77
C ASP A 43 43.28 5.17 -3.98
N ILE A 44 43.42 5.56 -2.71
CA ILE A 44 42.24 5.68 -1.83
C ILE A 44 41.24 6.73 -2.32
N ASP A 45 41.72 7.80 -2.96
CA ASP A 45 40.84 8.86 -3.48
C ASP A 45 39.98 8.36 -4.65
N VAL A 46 40.44 7.38 -5.43
CA VAL A 46 39.64 6.69 -6.46
C VAL A 46 38.52 5.91 -5.84
N LEU A 47 38.73 5.26 -4.70
CA LEU A 47 37.66 4.54 -3.97
C LEU A 47 36.68 5.53 -3.37
N PHE A 48 37.14 6.58 -2.71
CA PHE A 48 36.26 7.59 -2.10
C PHE A 48 35.40 8.33 -3.15
N ALA A 49 35.93 8.55 -4.35
CA ALA A 49 35.12 9.13 -5.44
C ALA A 49 33.95 8.25 -5.88
N ARG A 50 33.99 6.93 -5.66
CA ARG A 50 32.93 5.97 -5.99
C ARG A 50 31.87 5.84 -4.91
N VAL A 51 32.13 6.35 -3.71
CA VAL A 51 31.14 6.38 -2.63
C VAL A 51 30.00 7.32 -3.01
N ASN A 52 28.76 6.90 -2.76
CA ASN A 52 27.55 7.70 -3.00
C ASN A 52 27.70 9.10 -2.40
N ALA A 53 27.31 10.12 -3.14
CA ALA A 53 27.49 11.52 -2.76
C ALA A 53 26.90 11.86 -1.39
N ALA A 54 25.72 11.26 -1.06
CA ALA A 54 25.05 11.49 0.23
C ALA A 54 25.80 10.86 1.42
N ASP A 55 26.56 9.77 1.20
CA ASP A 55 27.23 9.02 2.27
C ASP A 55 28.69 9.45 2.45
N ARG A 56 29.28 10.10 1.44
CA ARG A 56 30.73 10.39 1.37
C ARG A 56 31.26 11.16 2.58
N SER A 57 30.54 12.22 2.99
CA SER A 57 30.96 13.04 4.14
C SER A 57 30.94 12.27 5.46
N ALA A 58 29.90 11.48 5.69
CA ALA A 58 29.78 10.64 6.87
C ALA A 58 30.84 9.54 6.89
N MET A 59 31.04 8.85 5.75
CA MET A 59 32.02 7.80 5.61
C MET A 59 33.43 8.30 5.87
N VAL A 60 33.86 9.46 5.30
CA VAL A 60 35.16 10.06 5.54
C VAL A 60 35.37 10.39 7.02
N LYS A 61 34.33 10.87 7.71
CA LYS A 61 34.38 11.16 9.15
C LYS A 61 34.56 9.89 9.98
N GLU A 62 33.79 8.85 9.70
CA GLU A 62 33.89 7.54 10.38
C GLU A 62 35.28 6.90 10.13
N TRP A 63 35.73 6.98 8.88
CA TRP A 63 37.08 6.53 8.50
C TRP A 63 38.17 7.23 9.34
N ALA A 64 38.16 8.57 9.37
CA ALA A 64 39.13 9.34 10.12
C ALA A 64 39.06 9.10 11.65
N ALA A 65 37.87 8.75 12.17
CA ALA A 65 37.70 8.37 13.56
C ALA A 65 38.35 6.99 13.83
N SER A 66 38.15 6.01 12.93
CA SER A 66 38.70 4.66 13.06
C SER A 66 40.23 4.62 13.05
N GLU A 67 40.89 5.60 12.44
CA GLU A 67 42.37 5.69 12.47
C GLU A 67 42.94 6.00 13.86
N ARG A 68 42.20 6.69 14.71
CA ARG A 68 42.63 7.19 16.02
C ARG A 68 42.15 6.34 17.19
N ASP A 69 41.00 5.70 17.03
CA ASP A 69 40.35 4.94 18.08
C ASP A 69 40.70 3.44 17.96
N PRO A 70 41.38 2.82 18.96
CA PRO A 70 41.77 1.41 18.90
C PRO A 70 40.60 0.42 19.11
N HIS A 71 39.35 0.89 19.08
CA HIS A 71 38.18 0.04 19.28
C HIS A 71 37.66 -0.52 17.96
N PRO A 72 36.87 -1.62 18.02
CA PRO A 72 36.16 -2.13 16.85
C PRO A 72 35.22 -1.07 16.27
N TYR A 73 35.22 -0.93 14.95
CA TYR A 73 34.32 -0.04 14.23
C TYR A 73 33.45 -0.80 13.23
N SER A 74 32.29 -0.26 12.95
CA SER A 74 31.39 -0.72 11.88
C SER A 74 30.60 0.47 11.35
N PHE A 75 30.69 0.72 10.04
CA PHE A 75 29.86 1.73 9.37
C PHE A 75 29.45 1.26 8.00
N ASP A 76 28.23 1.68 7.60
CA ASP A 76 27.62 1.29 6.34
C ASP A 76 27.63 2.49 5.38
N PHE A 77 27.91 2.24 4.09
CA PHE A 77 27.88 3.24 3.03
C PHE A 77 27.53 2.62 1.69
N ARG A 78 27.16 3.43 0.73
CA ARG A 78 26.85 2.99 -0.63
C ARG A 78 28.02 3.26 -1.58
N ILE A 79 28.26 2.31 -2.48
CA ILE A 79 29.13 2.47 -3.65
C ILE A 79 28.22 2.65 -4.88
N GLY A 80 28.46 3.69 -5.68
CA GLY A 80 27.63 4.03 -6.84
C GLY A 80 26.42 4.88 -6.50
N GLU A 81 25.60 5.14 -7.51
CA GLU A 81 24.43 6.02 -7.43
C GLU A 81 23.18 5.29 -7.93
N GLY A 82 22.01 5.78 -7.51
CA GLY A 82 20.71 5.28 -7.96
C GLY A 82 20.34 3.89 -7.43
N ALA A 83 19.53 3.16 -8.20
CA ALA A 83 18.97 1.86 -7.81
C ALA A 83 20.03 0.73 -7.76
N ASP A 84 21.10 0.88 -8.53
CA ASP A 84 22.19 -0.10 -8.61
C ASP A 84 23.27 0.12 -7.55
N ALA A 85 23.10 1.09 -6.67
CA ALA A 85 24.04 1.34 -5.57
C ALA A 85 24.16 0.11 -4.67
N ARG A 86 25.41 -0.27 -4.39
CA ARG A 86 25.73 -1.41 -3.53
C ARG A 86 25.96 -0.93 -2.10
N TRP A 87 25.30 -1.53 -1.13
CA TRP A 87 25.53 -1.25 0.28
C TRP A 87 26.68 -2.08 0.82
N ILE A 88 27.68 -1.42 1.38
CA ILE A 88 28.86 -2.04 1.99
C ILE A 88 28.91 -1.71 3.47
N SER A 89 29.16 -2.72 4.31
CA SER A 89 29.51 -2.56 5.71
C SER A 89 31.01 -2.71 5.85
N ALA A 90 31.70 -1.64 6.24
CA ALA A 90 33.12 -1.69 6.62
C ALA A 90 33.21 -2.07 8.09
N ARG A 91 34.05 -3.06 8.41
CA ARG A 91 34.32 -3.51 9.78
C ARG A 91 35.79 -3.77 10.00
N GLY A 92 36.28 -3.36 11.14
CA GLY A 92 37.69 -3.56 11.52
C GLY A 92 37.94 -3.16 12.96
N VAL A 93 39.20 -3.15 13.30
CA VAL A 93 39.69 -2.59 14.57
C VAL A 93 40.54 -1.37 14.21
N GLY A 94 40.29 -0.27 14.89
CA GLY A 94 40.94 0.99 14.61
C GLY A 94 42.30 1.14 15.32
N GLY A 95 42.91 2.29 15.09
CA GLY A 95 44.21 2.65 15.67
C GLY A 95 45.33 1.65 15.39
N ASP A 96 46.31 1.55 16.28
CA ASP A 96 47.41 0.63 16.13
C ASP A 96 47.03 -0.84 16.29
N ALA A 97 45.91 -1.16 16.94
CA ALA A 97 45.44 -2.52 17.12
C ALA A 97 44.94 -3.17 15.79
N GLY A 98 44.52 -2.37 14.81
CA GLY A 98 44.14 -2.82 13.48
C GLY A 98 45.29 -2.89 12.47
N ARG A 99 46.54 -2.59 12.87
CA ARG A 99 47.70 -2.50 11.98
C ARG A 99 48.53 -3.78 11.96
N VAL A 100 48.99 -4.12 10.76
CA VAL A 100 50.04 -5.10 10.53
C VAL A 100 51.14 -4.39 9.73
N GLY A 101 52.19 -3.95 10.43
CA GLY A 101 53.22 -3.07 9.87
C GLY A 101 52.64 -1.69 9.50
N GLU A 102 52.77 -1.28 8.24
CA GLU A 102 52.26 -0.01 7.73
C GLU A 102 50.77 -0.10 7.28
N TRP A 103 50.16 -1.30 7.34
CA TRP A 103 48.83 -1.56 6.77
C TRP A 103 47.75 -1.68 7.84
N VAL A 104 46.68 -0.94 7.66
CA VAL A 104 45.43 -1.12 8.43
C VAL A 104 44.57 -2.14 7.70
N GLN A 105 44.11 -3.16 8.41
CA GLN A 105 43.32 -4.26 7.84
C GLN A 105 41.87 -4.17 8.28
N ALA A 106 40.96 -4.45 7.34
CA ALA A 106 39.53 -4.50 7.61
C ALA A 106 38.81 -5.44 6.62
N ILE A 107 37.53 -5.62 6.84
CA ILE A 107 36.66 -6.38 5.97
C ILE A 107 35.53 -5.50 5.42
N PHE A 108 35.11 -5.81 4.21
CA PHE A 108 33.89 -5.29 3.59
C PHE A 108 32.89 -6.44 3.44
N LEU A 109 31.66 -6.17 3.83
CA LEU A 109 30.53 -7.07 3.60
C LEU A 109 29.54 -6.38 2.66
N ASP A 110 29.12 -7.10 1.62
CA ASP A 110 27.96 -6.67 0.85
C ASP A 110 26.69 -6.95 1.66
N ILE A 111 26.00 -5.88 2.02
CA ILE A 111 24.76 -5.92 2.79
C ILE A 111 23.57 -5.40 1.97
N THR A 112 23.72 -5.38 0.65
CA THR A 112 22.71 -4.81 -0.26
C THR A 112 21.37 -5.54 -0.11
N ASP A 113 21.37 -6.87 -0.13
CA ASP A 113 20.12 -7.64 0.00
C ASP A 113 19.48 -7.47 1.37
N ARG A 114 20.28 -7.38 2.43
CA ARG A 114 19.78 -7.10 3.78
C ARG A 114 19.13 -5.73 3.85
N LYS A 115 19.76 -4.68 3.31
CA LYS A 115 19.20 -3.31 3.30
C LYS A 115 17.93 -3.21 2.45
N ARG A 116 17.89 -3.92 1.31
CA ARG A 116 16.67 -4.00 0.49
C ARG A 116 15.51 -4.69 1.22
N ALA A 117 15.79 -5.77 1.94
CA ALA A 117 14.78 -6.47 2.74
C ALA A 117 14.28 -5.60 3.90
N GLU A 118 15.18 -4.93 4.64
CA GLU A 118 14.85 -3.99 5.72
C GLU A 118 13.95 -2.83 5.22
N GLU A 119 14.28 -2.25 4.05
CA GLU A 119 13.48 -1.17 3.47
C GLU A 119 12.11 -1.66 2.97
N ALA A 120 12.05 -2.83 2.34
CA ALA A 120 10.78 -3.44 1.93
C ALA A 120 9.87 -3.72 3.16
N GLU A 121 10.42 -4.26 4.25
CA GLU A 121 9.69 -4.48 5.49
C GLU A 121 9.18 -3.15 6.10
N ARG A 122 10.03 -2.12 6.09
CA ARG A 122 9.66 -0.78 6.58
C ARG A 122 8.51 -0.19 5.78
N LEU A 123 8.55 -0.29 4.45
CA LEU A 123 7.49 0.19 3.56
C LEU A 123 6.19 -0.57 3.79
N LEU A 124 6.25 -1.91 3.90
CA LEU A 124 5.07 -2.74 4.21
C LEU A 124 4.45 -2.37 5.57
N THR A 125 5.29 -2.17 6.59
CA THR A 125 4.82 -1.77 7.93
C THR A 125 4.14 -0.41 7.91
N ALA A 126 4.70 0.56 7.19
CA ALA A 126 4.11 1.89 7.03
C ALA A 126 2.76 1.82 6.29
N GLU A 127 2.67 1.02 5.24
CA GLU A 127 1.42 0.81 4.49
C GLU A 127 0.35 0.15 5.37
N LEU A 128 0.70 -0.89 6.13
CA LEU A 128 -0.22 -1.52 7.08
C LEU A 128 -0.72 -0.54 8.14
N ALA A 129 0.17 0.27 8.73
CA ALA A 129 -0.22 1.28 9.71
C ALA A 129 -1.20 2.32 9.11
N HIS A 130 -0.94 2.75 7.87
CA HIS A 130 -1.84 3.66 7.15
C HIS A 130 -3.22 3.04 6.90
N ARG A 131 -3.28 1.78 6.47
CA ARG A 131 -4.55 1.05 6.27
C ARG A 131 -5.34 0.89 7.56
N VAL A 132 -4.68 0.49 8.65
CA VAL A 132 -5.32 0.37 9.98
C VAL A 132 -5.89 1.72 10.43
N SER A 133 -5.13 2.82 10.27
CA SER A 133 -5.61 4.17 10.59
C SER A 133 -6.85 4.56 9.77
N ASN A 134 -6.87 4.24 8.48
CA ASN A 134 -8.03 4.48 7.62
C ASN A 134 -9.26 3.68 8.08
N MET A 135 -9.08 2.40 8.43
CA MET A 135 -10.17 1.57 8.97
C MET A 135 -10.76 2.17 10.25
N PHE A 136 -9.93 2.64 11.19
CA PHE A 136 -10.41 3.29 12.41
C PHE A 136 -11.12 4.63 12.13
N THR A 137 -10.67 5.38 11.14
CA THR A 137 -11.32 6.63 10.73
C THR A 137 -12.73 6.36 10.20
N VAL A 138 -12.89 5.35 9.34
CA VAL A 138 -14.18 4.92 8.82
C VAL A 138 -15.06 4.38 9.95
N ALA A 139 -14.52 3.54 10.83
CA ALA A 139 -15.24 2.97 11.96
C ALA A 139 -15.79 4.06 12.90
N ARG A 140 -14.97 5.07 13.25
CA ARG A 140 -15.39 6.21 14.07
C ARG A 140 -16.50 7.03 13.39
N ALA A 141 -16.34 7.30 12.09
CA ALA A 141 -17.34 8.02 11.32
C ALA A 141 -18.67 7.27 11.33
N LEU A 142 -18.67 5.96 11.03
CA LEU A 142 -19.87 5.12 11.05
C LEU A 142 -20.52 5.08 12.43
N THR A 143 -19.74 4.86 13.49
CA THR A 143 -20.26 4.85 14.86
C THR A 143 -20.96 6.17 15.21
N SER A 144 -20.31 7.31 14.91
CA SER A 144 -20.86 8.64 15.18
C SER A 144 -22.13 8.93 14.39
N ILE A 145 -22.24 8.35 13.23
CA ILE A 145 -23.33 8.53 12.29
C ILE A 145 -24.54 7.67 12.71
N VAL A 146 -24.32 6.38 12.97
CA VAL A 146 -25.38 5.46 13.42
C VAL A 146 -25.94 5.90 14.78
N ALA A 147 -25.07 6.42 15.67
CA ALA A 147 -25.48 6.92 16.98
C ALA A 147 -26.46 8.10 16.94
N ARG A 148 -26.46 8.91 15.88
CA ARG A 148 -27.37 10.08 15.75
C ARG A 148 -28.80 9.69 15.40
N ASP A 149 -28.97 8.60 14.67
CA ASP A 149 -30.27 8.21 14.12
C ASP A 149 -30.86 6.98 14.85
N ALA A 150 -30.09 6.36 15.77
CA ALA A 150 -30.54 5.20 16.52
C ALA A 150 -31.54 5.60 17.63
N THR A 151 -32.74 5.00 17.61
CA THR A 151 -33.76 5.20 18.62
C THR A 151 -33.67 4.23 19.81
N SER A 152 -32.82 3.21 19.71
CA SER A 152 -32.50 2.28 20.79
C SER A 152 -31.09 1.70 20.63
N ALA A 153 -30.51 1.22 21.75
CA ALA A 153 -29.20 0.56 21.74
C ALA A 153 -29.18 -0.71 20.86
N ALA A 154 -30.29 -1.44 20.79
CA ALA A 154 -30.39 -2.65 19.98
C ALA A 154 -30.32 -2.33 18.47
N LEU A 155 -31.09 -1.34 18.02
CA LEU A 155 -31.06 -0.88 16.63
C LEU A 155 -29.70 -0.28 16.24
N PHE A 156 -29.07 0.44 17.16
CA PHE A 156 -27.69 0.93 16.98
C PHE A 156 -26.71 -0.20 16.74
N ALA A 157 -26.72 -1.23 17.60
CA ALA A 157 -25.81 -2.37 17.52
C ALA A 157 -26.03 -3.17 16.23
N GLU A 158 -27.28 -3.39 15.83
CA GLU A 158 -27.63 -4.12 14.61
C GLU A 158 -27.16 -3.39 13.36
N ASP A 159 -27.45 -2.09 13.23
CA ASP A 159 -27.05 -1.30 12.06
C ASP A 159 -25.53 -1.16 11.96
N LEU A 160 -24.84 -0.93 13.10
CA LEU A 160 -23.38 -0.86 13.15
C LEU A 160 -22.74 -2.20 12.77
N SER A 161 -23.23 -3.32 13.27
CA SER A 161 -22.73 -4.66 12.95
C SER A 161 -22.88 -4.98 11.47
N ARG A 162 -24.01 -4.61 10.86
CA ARG A 162 -24.25 -4.79 9.43
C ARG A 162 -23.25 -4.01 8.57
N ARG A 163 -22.99 -2.75 8.91
CA ARG A 163 -22.02 -1.90 8.19
C ARG A 163 -20.59 -2.39 8.33
N PHE A 164 -20.19 -2.87 9.50
CA PHE A 164 -18.90 -3.49 9.69
C PHE A 164 -18.74 -4.78 8.89
N GLY A 165 -19.81 -5.58 8.77
CA GLY A 165 -19.82 -6.76 7.92
C GLY A 165 -19.50 -6.42 6.45
N VAL A 166 -20.13 -5.36 5.92
CA VAL A 166 -19.87 -4.89 4.55
C VAL A 166 -18.43 -4.41 4.36
N LEU A 167 -17.90 -3.65 5.31
CA LEU A 167 -16.51 -3.21 5.27
C LEU A 167 -15.51 -4.38 5.35
N HIS A 168 -15.84 -5.40 6.14
CA HIS A 168 -15.04 -6.61 6.22
C HIS A 168 -14.99 -7.33 4.86
N GLU A 169 -16.14 -7.56 4.24
CA GLU A 169 -16.23 -8.19 2.91
C GLU A 169 -15.46 -7.39 1.84
N ALA A 170 -15.61 -6.07 1.83
CA ALA A 170 -14.89 -5.18 0.93
C ALA A 170 -13.37 -5.27 1.13
N THR A 171 -12.92 -5.30 2.38
CA THR A 171 -11.50 -5.43 2.74
C THR A 171 -10.94 -6.77 2.31
N VAL A 172 -11.69 -7.87 2.50
CA VAL A 172 -11.29 -9.21 2.03
C VAL A 172 -11.14 -9.25 0.51
N LEU A 173 -12.08 -8.65 -0.23
CA LEU A 173 -12.00 -8.56 -1.69
C LEU A 173 -10.78 -7.75 -2.14
N ALA A 174 -10.53 -6.59 -1.52
CA ALA A 174 -9.38 -5.74 -1.81
C ALA A 174 -8.04 -6.47 -1.54
N THR A 175 -7.96 -7.23 -0.45
CA THR A 175 -6.76 -8.00 -0.09
C THR A 175 -6.50 -9.14 -1.10
N ARG A 176 -7.55 -9.84 -1.55
CA ARG A 176 -7.42 -10.89 -2.58
C ARG A 176 -7.00 -10.32 -3.93
N ALA A 177 -7.54 -9.18 -4.33
CA ALA A 177 -7.17 -8.51 -5.57
C ALA A 177 -5.70 -8.07 -5.57
N GLN A 178 -5.14 -7.71 -4.41
CA GLN A 178 -3.73 -7.37 -4.26
C GLN A 178 -2.78 -8.56 -4.47
N GLN A 179 -3.25 -9.79 -4.20
CA GLN A 179 -2.49 -11.02 -4.45
C GLN A 179 -2.53 -11.44 -5.93
N GLY A 180 -3.37 -10.79 -6.75
CA GLY A 180 -3.45 -10.95 -8.20
C GLY A 180 -2.68 -9.85 -8.95
N GLU A 181 -2.56 -10.00 -10.27
CA GLU A 181 -1.74 -9.12 -11.11
C GLU A 181 -2.26 -7.67 -11.24
N SER A 182 -3.56 -7.40 -11.00
CA SER A 182 -4.16 -6.09 -11.28
C SER A 182 -4.30 -5.14 -10.09
N GLY A 183 -4.30 -5.65 -8.86
CA GLY A 183 -4.49 -4.85 -7.65
C GLY A 183 -5.86 -4.14 -7.52
N ASN A 184 -6.73 -4.26 -8.52
CA ASN A 184 -8.05 -3.64 -8.60
C ASN A 184 -9.17 -4.65 -8.33
N VAL A 185 -10.29 -4.18 -7.78
CA VAL A 185 -11.49 -4.99 -7.50
C VAL A 185 -12.54 -4.71 -8.56
N SER A 186 -13.05 -5.77 -9.23
CA SER A 186 -14.19 -5.65 -10.14
C SER A 186 -15.43 -5.12 -9.39
N MET A 187 -16.05 -4.08 -9.93
CA MET A 187 -17.28 -3.51 -9.37
C MET A 187 -18.45 -4.48 -9.49
N GLY A 188 -18.46 -5.34 -10.51
CA GLY A 188 -19.45 -6.41 -10.65
C GLY A 188 -19.36 -7.40 -9.49
N ILE A 189 -18.13 -7.89 -9.17
CA ILE A 189 -17.92 -8.80 -8.04
C ILE A 189 -18.29 -8.14 -6.71
N LEU A 190 -17.95 -6.86 -6.52
CA LEU A 190 -18.30 -6.11 -5.31
C LEU A 190 -19.82 -5.99 -5.15
N ALA A 191 -20.53 -5.61 -6.22
CA ALA A 191 -21.98 -5.51 -6.24
C ALA A 191 -22.64 -6.86 -5.93
N GLU A 192 -22.17 -7.96 -6.56
CA GLU A 192 -22.66 -9.31 -6.30
C GLU A 192 -22.55 -9.71 -4.82
N ARG A 193 -21.39 -9.46 -4.21
CA ARG A 193 -21.17 -9.76 -2.79
C ARG A 193 -22.12 -9.01 -1.87
N ILE A 194 -22.29 -7.71 -2.10
CA ILE A 194 -23.14 -6.87 -1.25
C ILE A 194 -24.62 -7.17 -1.44
N LEU A 195 -25.02 -7.53 -2.66
CA LEU A 195 -26.42 -7.83 -2.99
C LEU A 195 -26.80 -9.29 -2.74
N ALA A 196 -25.86 -10.19 -2.50
CA ALA A 196 -26.11 -11.60 -2.25
C ALA A 196 -27.19 -11.86 -1.16
N PRO A 197 -27.18 -11.17 0.01
CA PRO A 197 -28.22 -11.37 1.04
C PRO A 197 -29.64 -11.01 0.60
N TYR A 198 -29.78 -10.18 -0.43
CA TYR A 198 -31.06 -9.65 -0.90
C TYR A 198 -31.63 -10.44 -2.10
N ARG A 199 -30.91 -11.44 -2.62
CA ARG A 199 -31.36 -12.22 -3.79
C ARG A 199 -32.56 -13.12 -3.50
N HIS A 200 -32.79 -13.50 -2.23
CA HIS A 200 -33.90 -14.39 -1.88
C HIS A 200 -35.26 -13.70 -2.09
N GLY A 201 -36.04 -14.19 -3.04
CA GLY A 201 -37.37 -13.63 -3.36
C GLY A 201 -37.33 -12.34 -4.19
N ASN A 202 -36.21 -11.86 -4.61
CA ASN A 202 -36.06 -10.64 -5.41
C ASN A 202 -35.36 -10.92 -6.76
N ASN A 203 -35.78 -10.16 -7.78
CA ASN A 203 -35.14 -10.19 -9.09
C ASN A 203 -34.04 -9.11 -9.16
N ILE A 204 -32.75 -9.53 -9.07
CA ILE A 204 -31.59 -8.66 -9.10
C ILE A 204 -30.73 -8.99 -10.32
N GLU A 205 -30.61 -8.04 -11.22
CA GLU A 205 -29.76 -8.09 -12.42
C GLU A 205 -28.54 -7.18 -12.23
N ILE A 206 -27.34 -7.72 -12.40
CA ILE A 206 -26.07 -6.97 -12.33
C ILE A 206 -25.38 -7.12 -13.67
N ASP A 207 -25.19 -5.99 -14.36
CA ASP A 207 -24.65 -5.87 -15.72
C ASP A 207 -23.58 -4.76 -15.68
N ILE A 208 -22.40 -5.11 -15.19
CA ILE A 208 -21.27 -4.18 -15.01
C ILE A 208 -20.09 -4.71 -15.82
N ASP A 209 -19.59 -3.88 -16.73
CA ASP A 209 -18.44 -4.22 -17.58
C ASP A 209 -17.20 -4.56 -16.73
N ASP A 210 -16.38 -5.53 -17.17
CA ASP A 210 -15.17 -5.94 -16.48
C ASP A 210 -14.13 -4.80 -16.35
N ALA A 211 -14.17 -3.81 -17.24
CA ALA A 211 -13.34 -2.61 -17.19
C ALA A 211 -13.70 -1.67 -16.03
N VAL A 212 -14.87 -1.85 -15.41
CA VAL A 212 -15.35 -1.03 -14.29
C VAL A 212 -14.77 -1.60 -12.99
N VAL A 213 -13.67 -1.01 -12.54
CA VAL A 213 -12.91 -1.50 -11.38
C VAL A 213 -12.76 -0.41 -10.32
N ALA A 214 -12.71 -0.83 -9.06
CA ALA A 214 -12.36 0.02 -7.94
C ALA A 214 -10.88 -0.16 -7.60
N THR A 215 -10.13 0.95 -7.47
CA THR A 215 -8.79 0.91 -6.90
C THR A 215 -8.89 0.54 -5.43
N GLN A 216 -7.88 -0.16 -4.91
CA GLN A 216 -7.87 -0.72 -3.56
C GLN A 216 -8.25 0.29 -2.46
N GLY A 217 -7.75 1.54 -2.54
CA GLY A 217 -8.06 2.60 -1.56
C GLY A 217 -9.51 3.07 -1.58
N LYS A 218 -10.30 2.71 -2.61
CA LYS A 218 -11.67 3.18 -2.83
C LYS A 218 -12.73 2.07 -2.72
N VAL A 219 -12.34 0.81 -2.58
CA VAL A 219 -13.27 -0.34 -2.50
C VAL A 219 -14.27 -0.17 -1.36
N ASN A 220 -13.84 0.31 -0.20
CA ASN A 220 -14.71 0.54 0.95
C ASN A 220 -15.77 1.63 0.68
N ASP A 221 -15.41 2.66 -0.07
CA ASP A 221 -16.32 3.74 -0.46
C ASP A 221 -17.47 3.19 -1.34
N TYR A 222 -17.12 2.40 -2.36
CA TYR A 222 -18.12 1.77 -3.24
C TYR A 222 -18.97 0.72 -2.50
N ALA A 223 -18.35 -0.06 -1.61
CA ALA A 223 -19.08 -1.01 -0.78
C ALA A 223 -20.15 -0.34 0.07
N MET A 224 -19.82 0.79 0.69
CA MET A 224 -20.76 1.58 1.47
C MET A 224 -21.87 2.17 0.60
N ILE A 225 -21.57 2.66 -0.62
CA ILE A 225 -22.59 3.16 -1.54
C ILE A 225 -23.59 2.05 -1.89
N PHE A 226 -23.11 0.88 -2.33
CA PHE A 226 -23.99 -0.24 -2.67
C PHE A 226 -24.79 -0.74 -1.47
N HIS A 227 -24.19 -0.78 -0.29
CA HIS A 227 -24.88 -1.18 0.93
C HIS A 227 -26.02 -0.21 1.29
N GLU A 228 -25.78 1.10 1.22
CA GLU A 228 -26.80 2.11 1.49
C GLU A 228 -27.95 2.03 0.48
N LEU A 229 -27.63 1.87 -0.80
CA LEU A 229 -28.64 1.68 -1.83
C LEU A 229 -29.46 0.40 -1.60
N ALA A 230 -28.78 -0.73 -1.28
CA ALA A 230 -29.42 -2.01 -1.02
C ALA A 230 -30.33 -1.97 0.23
N THR A 231 -29.86 -1.38 1.33
CA THR A 231 -30.65 -1.25 2.56
C THR A 231 -31.85 -0.32 2.39
N ASN A 232 -31.70 0.77 1.62
CA ASN A 232 -32.82 1.64 1.28
C ASN A 232 -33.84 0.92 0.39
N SER A 233 -33.37 0.15 -0.59
CA SER A 233 -34.24 -0.67 -1.45
C SER A 233 -34.99 -1.74 -0.67
N ALA A 234 -34.32 -2.39 0.31
CA ALA A 234 -34.98 -3.38 1.17
C ALA A 234 -36.01 -2.78 2.15
N LYS A 235 -35.79 -1.53 2.58
CA LYS A 235 -36.72 -0.84 3.50
C LYS A 235 -37.89 -0.16 2.76
N TYR A 236 -37.62 0.42 1.61
CA TYR A 236 -38.50 1.38 0.97
C TYR A 236 -38.67 1.16 -0.53
N GLY A 237 -37.94 0.26 -1.16
CA GLY A 237 -37.86 0.11 -2.60
C GLY A 237 -38.16 -1.29 -3.11
N ALA A 238 -37.58 -1.63 -4.25
CA ALA A 238 -37.86 -2.86 -4.99
C ALA A 238 -37.58 -4.14 -4.21
N LEU A 239 -36.60 -4.12 -3.29
CA LEU A 239 -36.22 -5.29 -2.51
C LEU A 239 -37.09 -5.53 -1.28
N SER A 240 -38.09 -4.69 -1.00
CA SER A 240 -39.05 -4.87 0.10
C SER A 240 -40.24 -5.77 -0.25
N GLY A 241 -40.58 -5.92 -1.55
CA GLY A 241 -41.82 -6.55 -1.95
C GLY A 241 -41.81 -7.25 -3.32
N GLY A 242 -40.73 -7.85 -3.75
CA GLY A 242 -40.67 -8.63 -4.99
C GLY A 242 -40.57 -7.80 -6.27
N GLY A 243 -40.03 -6.59 -6.19
CA GLY A 243 -39.71 -5.75 -7.34
C GLY A 243 -38.44 -6.23 -8.09
N THR A 244 -38.02 -5.42 -9.05
CA THR A 244 -36.82 -5.68 -9.86
C THR A 244 -35.77 -4.62 -9.60
N LEU A 245 -34.56 -5.04 -9.36
CA LEU A 245 -33.39 -4.19 -9.26
C LEU A 245 -32.42 -4.49 -10.44
N LYS A 246 -32.06 -3.43 -11.16
CA LYS A 246 -31.00 -3.52 -12.18
C LYS A 246 -29.85 -2.59 -11.84
N VAL A 247 -28.61 -3.13 -11.76
CA VAL A 247 -27.37 -2.39 -11.55
C VAL A 247 -26.55 -2.50 -12.82
N GLN A 248 -26.19 -1.37 -13.41
CA GLN A 248 -25.39 -1.31 -14.63
C GLN A 248 -24.15 -0.46 -14.42
N GLY A 249 -23.04 -0.84 -15.04
CA GLY A 249 -21.77 -0.10 -14.95
C GLY A 249 -21.00 -0.15 -16.26
N GLN A 250 -20.47 1.01 -16.67
CA GLN A 250 -19.63 1.12 -17.87
C GLN A 250 -18.59 2.22 -17.72
N MET A 251 -17.50 2.10 -18.46
CA MET A 251 -16.53 3.17 -18.60
C MET A 251 -16.91 4.07 -19.77
N ALA A 252 -16.86 5.39 -19.57
CA ALA A 252 -17.07 6.41 -20.59
C ALA A 252 -15.92 7.43 -20.62
N ALA A 253 -15.95 8.35 -21.55
CA ALA A 253 -14.90 9.36 -21.74
C ALA A 253 -14.74 10.29 -20.51
N ASP A 254 -15.81 10.52 -19.73
CA ASP A 254 -15.81 11.38 -18.54
C ASP A 254 -15.67 10.60 -17.23
N GLY A 255 -15.48 9.26 -17.29
CA GLY A 255 -15.26 8.42 -16.12
C GLY A 255 -16.10 7.16 -16.06
N MET A 256 -16.18 6.59 -14.87
CA MET A 256 -16.97 5.43 -14.54
C MET A 256 -18.42 5.83 -14.30
N HIS A 257 -19.35 5.23 -15.03
CA HIS A 257 -20.80 5.42 -14.88
C HIS A 257 -21.39 4.19 -14.22
N VAL A 258 -22.11 4.38 -13.11
CA VAL A 258 -22.89 3.32 -12.47
C VAL A 258 -24.33 3.79 -12.30
N THR A 259 -25.26 2.95 -12.74
CA THR A 259 -26.70 3.19 -12.65
C THR A 259 -27.35 2.10 -11.81
N TRP A 260 -28.15 2.51 -10.85
CA TRP A 260 -28.99 1.68 -9.99
C TRP A 260 -30.46 1.99 -10.29
N ARG A 261 -31.21 1.05 -10.80
CA ARG A 261 -32.58 1.25 -11.20
C ARG A 261 -33.50 0.24 -10.52
N GLU A 262 -34.45 0.75 -9.79
CA GLU A 262 -35.49 -0.03 -9.11
C GLU A 262 -36.82 0.08 -9.82
N ARG A 263 -37.54 -1.01 -9.88
CA ARG A 263 -38.96 -1.05 -10.28
C ARG A 263 -39.73 -1.77 -9.18
N SER A 264 -40.60 -1.02 -8.51
CA SER A 264 -41.48 -1.52 -7.44
C SER A 264 -42.88 -1.75 -8.00
N ALA A 265 -43.70 -2.58 -7.31
CA ALA A 265 -45.09 -2.69 -7.62
C ALA A 265 -45.80 -1.32 -7.42
N PRO A 266 -46.87 -1.02 -8.17
CA PRO A 266 -47.47 0.35 -8.25
C PRO A 266 -47.99 0.95 -6.94
N SER A 267 -48.10 0.18 -5.85
CA SER A 267 -48.74 0.60 -4.59
C SER A 267 -47.80 1.21 -3.55
N GLU A 268 -46.47 1.20 -3.78
CA GLU A 268 -45.51 1.56 -2.75
C GLU A 268 -44.35 2.45 -3.26
N VAL A 269 -44.65 3.59 -3.88
CA VAL A 269 -43.60 4.58 -4.18
C VAL A 269 -43.31 5.38 -2.91
N PRO A 270 -42.11 5.22 -2.29
CA PRO A 270 -41.80 5.93 -1.07
C PRO A 270 -41.65 7.42 -1.34
N LYS A 271 -42.31 8.25 -0.56
CA LYS A 271 -41.95 9.67 -0.41
C LYS A 271 -40.68 9.73 0.40
N ALA A 272 -39.54 9.67 -0.27
CA ALA A 272 -38.25 9.83 0.40
C ALA A 272 -37.82 11.31 0.33
N ASP A 273 -37.93 12.00 1.43
CA ASP A 273 -37.57 13.43 1.59
C ASP A 273 -36.07 13.75 1.45
N GLY A 274 -35.25 12.84 1.00
CA GLY A 274 -33.81 13.07 0.71
C GLY A 274 -32.94 13.55 1.89
N THR A 275 -33.50 13.71 3.07
CA THR A 275 -32.88 14.29 4.25
C THR A 275 -32.28 13.25 5.20
N GLY A 276 -32.51 11.96 4.95
CA GLY A 276 -32.06 10.84 5.77
C GLY A 276 -30.53 10.66 5.75
N PHE A 277 -30.06 9.88 6.73
CA PHE A 277 -28.65 9.53 6.92
C PHE A 277 -27.97 8.97 5.65
N GLY A 278 -28.60 7.97 4.98
CA GLY A 278 -28.04 7.35 3.78
C GLY A 278 -27.75 8.37 2.67
N SER A 279 -28.64 9.37 2.51
CA SER A 279 -28.44 10.42 1.50
C SER A 279 -27.21 11.30 1.82
N ARG A 280 -26.97 11.61 3.10
CA ARG A 280 -25.76 12.36 3.53
C ARG A 280 -24.49 11.55 3.31
N LEU A 281 -24.51 10.26 3.64
CA LEU A 281 -23.38 9.37 3.42
C LEU A 281 -23.07 9.24 1.93
N LEU A 282 -24.06 8.97 1.09
CA LEU A 282 -23.90 8.88 -0.36
C LEU A 282 -23.27 10.17 -0.92
N LYS A 283 -23.79 11.33 -0.52
CA LYS A 283 -23.25 12.63 -0.94
C LYS A 283 -21.79 12.81 -0.51
N GLN A 284 -21.48 12.56 0.74
CA GLN A 284 -20.11 12.71 1.27
C GLN A 284 -19.14 11.74 0.60
N THR A 285 -19.53 10.49 0.39
CA THR A 285 -18.68 9.48 -0.23
C THR A 285 -18.44 9.77 -1.70
N ILE A 286 -19.52 10.05 -2.46
CA ILE A 286 -19.41 10.26 -3.90
C ILE A 286 -18.71 11.58 -4.22
N GLU A 287 -19.15 12.70 -3.60
CA GLU A 287 -18.64 14.02 -3.97
C GLU A 287 -17.27 14.32 -3.34
N ARG A 288 -17.05 13.95 -2.05
CA ARG A 288 -15.81 14.32 -1.34
C ARG A 288 -14.73 13.25 -1.41
N SER A 289 -15.09 11.96 -1.26
CA SER A 289 -14.10 10.90 -1.27
C SER A 289 -13.75 10.43 -2.67
N LEU A 290 -14.74 10.26 -3.54
CA LEU A 290 -14.56 9.78 -4.91
C LEU A 290 -14.43 10.90 -5.95
N GLY A 291 -14.71 12.16 -5.58
CA GLY A 291 -14.64 13.31 -6.49
C GLY A 291 -15.69 13.28 -7.62
N GLY A 292 -16.73 12.48 -7.44
CA GLY A 292 -17.77 12.25 -8.44
C GLY A 292 -19.01 13.11 -8.25
N ARG A 293 -20.03 12.82 -9.04
CA ARG A 293 -21.37 13.40 -8.96
C ARG A 293 -22.41 12.30 -9.04
N PHE A 294 -23.61 12.57 -8.54
CA PHE A 294 -24.74 11.65 -8.67
C PHE A 294 -26.04 12.39 -8.85
N GLU A 295 -26.99 11.70 -9.45
CA GLU A 295 -28.37 12.13 -9.63
C GLU A 295 -29.31 11.06 -9.06
N ARG A 296 -30.42 11.50 -8.51
CA ARG A 296 -31.45 10.64 -7.97
C ARG A 296 -32.83 11.13 -8.46
N ALA A 297 -33.54 10.26 -9.13
CA ALA A 297 -34.90 10.51 -9.59
C ALA A 297 -35.85 9.41 -9.07
N ILE A 298 -37.01 9.80 -8.58
CA ILE A 298 -38.07 8.89 -8.18
C ILE A 298 -39.25 9.21 -9.09
N ASP A 299 -39.73 8.23 -9.81
CA ASP A 299 -40.93 8.33 -10.66
C ASP A 299 -41.99 7.32 -10.21
N GLY A 300 -43.18 7.32 -10.88
CA GLY A 300 -44.26 6.39 -10.57
C GLY A 300 -43.92 4.90 -10.80
N LYS A 301 -42.72 4.57 -11.25
CA LYS A 301 -42.23 3.20 -11.52
C LYS A 301 -41.13 2.74 -10.56
N GLY A 302 -40.52 3.67 -9.80
CA GLY A 302 -39.47 3.34 -8.84
C GLY A 302 -38.37 4.40 -8.71
N LEU A 303 -37.18 3.97 -8.30
CA LEU A 303 -36.00 4.80 -8.12
C LEU A 303 -35.00 4.60 -9.27
N CYS A 304 -34.50 5.72 -9.79
CA CYS A 304 -33.28 5.73 -10.62
C CYS A 304 -32.21 6.54 -9.91
N PHE A 305 -31.07 5.90 -9.64
CA PHE A 305 -29.87 6.55 -9.10
C PHE A 305 -28.73 6.34 -10.11
N ALA A 306 -28.04 7.41 -10.46
CA ALA A 306 -26.89 7.36 -11.37
C ALA A 306 -25.73 8.11 -10.75
N MET A 307 -24.54 7.54 -10.80
CA MET A 307 -23.31 8.22 -10.38
C MET A 307 -22.26 8.17 -11.47
N VAL A 308 -21.44 9.23 -11.51
CA VAL A 308 -20.29 9.37 -12.41
C VAL A 308 -19.07 9.69 -11.57
N ILE A 309 -18.05 8.85 -11.67
CA ILE A 309 -16.78 9.03 -10.96
C ILE A 309 -15.69 9.27 -12.01
N PRO A 310 -15.00 10.44 -11.97
CA PRO A 310 -13.98 10.75 -12.96
C PRO A 310 -12.80 9.75 -12.89
N GLN A 311 -12.18 9.48 -14.03
CA GLN A 311 -10.89 8.78 -14.06
C GLN A 311 -9.83 9.68 -13.42
N THR A 312 -9.18 9.19 -12.37
CA THR A 312 -8.03 9.83 -11.71
C THR A 312 -6.72 9.29 -12.28
#